data_725c89abf9defc00de55e58fdd63ae03
#
_entry.id   725c89abf9defc00de55e58fdd63ae03
#
_cell.length_a   1.000
_cell.length_b   1.000
_cell.length_c   1.000
_cell.angle_alpha   90.00
_cell.angle_beta   90.00
_cell.angle_gamma   90.00
#
_symmetry.space_group_name_H-M   'P 1'
#
loop_
_entity.id
_entity.type
_entity.pdbx_description
1 polymer ?
#
loop_
_entity_poly.entity_id
_entity_poly.type
_entity_poly.pdbx_seq_one_letter_code
_entity_poly.pdbx_strand_id
1 'polypeptide(L)'
;MSYVDAQFDRDQDVIRVVERKDGKRHFTEYPVKYTFYYKDARGKYKSIYGDPLSRIVARNTKQFRKELAINQNKDLFESDVNPIFQCLSEQYLNVDAPKLNVCFFDIETDFDPERGFADPSDPFMPITAITVHLQWLDSLVTFALPPKGLTMEQAKEEVKDFDNTYLYEKESDMLEAFLDVIQDADILTGWNSEGYDIP
;
A
#
# COMPACT_ATOMS: atom_id res chain seq x y z
N MET A 1 8.42 4.67 17.01
CA MET A 1 7.68 5.06 15.79
C MET A 1 8.34 4.36 14.63
N SER A 2 7.60 3.63 13.84
CA SER A 2 8.11 2.94 12.65
C SER A 2 7.19 3.22 11.47
N TYR A 3 7.78 3.30 10.28
CA TYR A 3 7.00 3.57 9.07
C TYR A 3 6.31 2.30 8.55
N VAL A 4 5.14 2.48 7.96
CA VAL A 4 4.34 1.46 7.29
C VAL A 4 4.50 1.58 5.78
N ASP A 5 4.36 2.82 5.29
CA ASP A 5 4.44 3.15 3.87
C ASP A 5 5.01 4.56 3.67
N ALA A 6 5.51 4.83 2.47
CA ALA A 6 6.01 6.14 2.10
C ALA A 6 5.76 6.44 0.62
N GLN A 7 5.27 7.63 0.34
CA GLN A 7 4.97 8.12 -1.01
C GLN A 7 5.64 9.45 -1.29
N PHE A 8 6.15 9.63 -2.50
CA PHE A 8 6.70 10.90 -2.96
C PHE A 8 5.66 11.72 -3.71
N ASP A 9 5.22 12.83 -3.11
CA ASP A 9 4.44 13.86 -3.78
C ASP A 9 5.38 14.77 -4.57
N ARG A 10 5.41 14.57 -5.89
CA ARG A 10 6.30 15.30 -6.80
C ARG A 10 5.88 16.76 -7.02
N ASP A 11 4.62 17.07 -6.82
CA ASP A 11 4.08 18.42 -7.06
C ASP A 11 4.44 19.34 -5.89
N GLN A 12 4.48 18.78 -4.68
CA GLN A 12 4.82 19.51 -3.45
C GLN A 12 6.28 19.32 -3.01
N ASP A 13 7.06 18.45 -3.69
CA ASP A 13 8.42 18.09 -3.29
C ASP A 13 8.51 17.59 -1.82
N VAL A 14 7.53 16.76 -1.39
CA VAL A 14 7.50 16.17 -0.06
C VAL A 14 7.40 14.64 -0.10
N ILE A 15 7.98 13.98 0.88
CA ILE A 15 7.81 12.56 1.15
C ILE A 15 6.77 12.42 2.26
N ARG A 16 5.62 11.83 1.94
CA ARG A 16 4.59 11.48 2.91
C ARG A 16 4.87 10.09 3.45
N VAL A 17 4.97 9.98 4.75
CA VAL A 17 5.22 8.72 5.45
C VAL A 17 4.05 8.39 6.34
N VAL A 18 3.55 7.18 6.23
CA VAL A 18 2.58 6.59 7.15
C VAL A 18 3.35 5.86 8.23
N GLU A 19 3.15 6.26 9.46
CA GLU A 19 3.74 5.65 10.65
C GLU A 19 2.68 4.92 11.45
N ARG A 20 3.05 3.87 12.17
CA ARG A 20 2.19 3.24 13.17
C ARG A 20 2.80 3.44 14.56
N LYS A 21 2.02 4.05 15.46
CA LYS A 21 2.39 4.29 16.84
C LYS A 21 1.21 3.96 17.73
N ASP A 22 1.44 3.13 18.75
CA ASP A 22 0.41 2.71 19.71
C ASP A 22 -0.85 2.15 19.04
N GLY A 23 -0.67 1.38 17.94
CA GLY A 23 -1.73 0.80 17.13
C GLY A 23 -2.45 1.77 16.19
N LYS A 24 -2.09 3.06 16.15
CA LYS A 24 -2.74 4.08 15.32
C LYS A 24 -1.83 4.55 14.20
N ARG A 25 -2.43 4.91 13.07
CA ARG A 25 -1.73 5.55 11.96
C ARG A 25 -1.51 7.03 12.22
N HIS A 26 -0.33 7.50 11.87
CA HIS A 26 0.07 8.89 11.86
C HIS A 26 0.66 9.22 10.50
N PHE A 27 0.38 10.41 10.01
CA PHE A 27 0.90 10.90 8.73
C PHE A 27 1.94 11.99 9.00
N THR A 28 3.14 11.77 8.48
CA THR A 28 4.27 12.69 8.64
C THR A 28 4.78 13.10 7.28
N GLU A 29 5.14 14.38 7.11
CA GLU A 29 5.69 14.90 5.86
C GLU A 29 7.15 15.34 6.07
N TYR A 30 8.01 14.91 5.16
CA TYR A 30 9.41 15.31 5.10
C TYR A 30 9.68 16.06 3.79
N PRO A 31 10.34 17.23 3.82
CA PRO A 31 10.79 17.88 2.60
C PRO A 31 11.71 16.94 1.81
N VAL A 32 11.50 16.85 0.49
CA VAL A 32 12.38 16.02 -0.34
C VAL A 32 13.81 16.51 -0.28
N LYS A 33 14.73 15.57 -0.24
CA LYS A 33 16.16 15.81 -0.27
C LYS A 33 16.80 14.76 -1.16
N TYR A 34 17.62 15.23 -2.11
CA TYR A 34 18.43 14.38 -2.96
C TYR A 34 19.89 14.54 -2.55
N THR A 35 20.51 13.45 -2.15
CA THR A 35 21.95 13.41 -1.82
C THR A 35 22.63 12.49 -2.81
N PHE A 36 23.67 12.96 -3.47
CA PHE A 36 24.50 12.17 -4.35
C PHE A 36 25.94 12.66 -4.33
N TYR A 37 26.85 11.93 -4.95
CA TYR A 37 28.28 12.17 -4.82
C TYR A 37 28.94 12.14 -6.20
N TYR A 38 30.12 12.73 -6.30
CA TYR A 38 31.00 12.64 -7.47
C TYR A 38 32.47 12.47 -7.05
N LYS A 39 33.28 11.85 -7.90
CA LYS A 39 34.74 11.72 -7.65
C LYS A 39 35.41 13.09 -7.56
N ASP A 40 36.11 13.30 -6.46
CA ASP A 40 36.87 14.52 -6.20
C ASP A 40 38.07 14.18 -5.30
N ALA A 41 39.28 14.41 -5.79
CA ALA A 41 40.50 14.12 -5.04
C ALA A 41 40.57 14.82 -3.65
N ARG A 42 39.80 15.90 -3.47
CA ARG A 42 39.68 16.63 -2.20
C ARG A 42 38.43 16.27 -1.41
N GLY A 43 37.68 15.29 -1.89
CA GLY A 43 36.42 14.85 -1.30
C GLY A 43 36.61 14.31 0.12
N LYS A 44 35.63 14.60 0.98
CA LYS A 44 35.63 14.19 2.41
C LYS A 44 34.96 12.84 2.62
N TYR A 45 34.20 12.36 1.65
CA TYR A 45 33.48 11.08 1.69
C TYR A 45 34.29 10.03 0.93
N LYS A 46 33.92 8.77 1.09
CA LYS A 46 34.56 7.65 0.38
C LYS A 46 33.50 6.75 -0.24
N SER A 47 33.78 6.29 -1.46
CA SER A 47 32.99 5.20 -2.05
C SER A 47 33.25 3.88 -1.31
N ILE A 48 32.46 2.85 -1.61
CA ILE A 48 32.69 1.48 -1.13
C ILE A 48 34.03 0.93 -1.60
N TYR A 49 34.63 1.51 -2.66
CA TYR A 49 35.94 1.14 -3.19
C TYR A 49 37.07 2.00 -2.64
N GLY A 50 36.77 2.98 -1.76
CA GLY A 50 37.76 3.87 -1.15
C GLY A 50 38.07 5.14 -1.93
N ASP A 51 37.43 5.39 -3.09
CA ASP A 51 37.59 6.62 -3.86
C ASP A 51 37.12 7.85 -3.06
N PRO A 52 37.87 8.96 -3.08
CA PRO A 52 37.45 10.19 -2.45
C PRO A 52 36.31 10.84 -3.21
N LEU A 53 35.24 11.25 -2.46
CA LEU A 53 34.00 11.79 -3.00
C LEU A 53 33.67 13.15 -2.38
N SER A 54 33.09 14.05 -3.18
CA SER A 54 32.39 15.25 -2.74
C SER A 54 30.90 15.05 -2.85
N ARG A 55 30.14 15.56 -1.84
CA ARG A 55 28.67 15.43 -1.73
C ARG A 55 27.97 16.63 -2.32
N ILE A 56 26.88 16.37 -3.05
CA ILE A 56 25.90 17.35 -3.49
C ILE A 56 24.58 17.06 -2.76
N VAL A 57 23.90 18.12 -2.34
CA VAL A 57 22.56 18.03 -1.73
C VAL A 57 21.64 19.00 -2.46
N ALA A 58 20.56 18.49 -3.04
CA ALA A 58 19.49 19.27 -3.63
C ALA A 58 18.21 19.14 -2.78
N ARG A 59 17.51 20.25 -2.56
CA ARG A 59 16.35 20.33 -1.65
C ARG A 59 15.00 20.34 -2.36
N ASN A 60 14.97 20.15 -3.64
CA ASN A 60 13.78 20.00 -4.47
C ASN A 60 14.17 19.38 -5.82
N THR A 61 13.16 18.87 -6.54
CA THR A 61 13.34 18.21 -7.83
C THR A 61 13.97 19.12 -8.89
N LYS A 62 13.63 20.41 -8.89
CA LYS A 62 14.18 21.39 -9.86
C LYS A 62 15.67 21.58 -9.64
N GLN A 63 16.12 21.76 -8.39
CA GLN A 63 17.52 21.88 -8.04
C GLN A 63 18.28 20.58 -8.37
N PHE A 64 17.70 19.43 -8.06
CA PHE A 64 18.30 18.13 -8.37
C PHE A 64 18.60 17.98 -9.86
N ARG A 65 17.62 18.25 -10.74
CA ARG A 65 17.80 18.20 -12.19
C ARG A 65 18.90 19.15 -12.67
N LYS A 66 18.96 20.36 -12.09
CA LYS A 66 20.03 21.34 -12.40
C LYS A 66 21.41 20.81 -12.00
N GLU A 67 21.53 20.25 -10.80
CA GLU A 67 22.81 19.69 -10.32
C GLU A 67 23.27 18.48 -11.14
N LEU A 68 22.35 17.61 -11.56
CA LEU A 68 22.66 16.52 -12.49
C LEU A 68 23.20 17.04 -13.82
N ALA A 69 22.56 18.05 -14.41
CA ALA A 69 23.00 18.63 -15.68
C ALA A 69 24.40 19.28 -15.58
N ILE A 70 24.70 19.98 -14.47
CA ILE A 70 26.03 20.60 -14.24
C ILE A 70 27.11 19.54 -14.11
N ASN A 71 26.77 18.38 -13.51
CA ASN A 71 27.75 17.33 -13.19
C ASN A 71 27.71 16.13 -14.15
N GLN A 72 27.00 16.22 -15.29
CA GLN A 72 26.78 15.10 -16.23
C GLN A 72 28.08 14.46 -16.78
N ASN A 73 29.20 15.17 -16.76
CA ASN A 73 30.50 14.69 -17.24
C ASN A 73 31.35 14.08 -16.11
N LYS A 74 30.82 13.92 -14.91
CA LYS A 74 31.52 13.34 -13.76
C LYS A 74 30.98 11.93 -13.48
N ASP A 75 31.82 11.11 -12.85
CA ASP A 75 31.38 9.86 -12.26
C ASP A 75 30.49 10.17 -11.06
N LEU A 76 29.17 9.97 -11.20
CA LEU A 76 28.19 10.20 -10.14
C LEU A 76 27.89 8.89 -9.40
N PHE A 77 27.63 9.01 -8.10
CA PHE A 77 27.26 7.91 -7.21
C PHE A 77 25.96 8.27 -6.47
N GLU A 78 25.05 7.32 -6.34
CA GLU A 78 23.75 7.46 -5.66
C GLU A 78 22.83 8.53 -6.29
N SER A 79 23.11 8.97 -7.52
CA SER A 79 22.27 9.96 -8.22
C SER A 79 20.95 9.37 -8.75
N ASP A 80 20.82 8.08 -8.76
CA ASP A 80 19.67 7.27 -9.17
C ASP A 80 18.86 6.71 -8.00
N VAL A 81 19.32 6.93 -6.76
CA VAL A 81 18.60 6.47 -5.57
C VAL A 81 17.29 7.25 -5.41
N ASN A 82 16.18 6.50 -5.28
CA ASN A 82 14.88 7.08 -5.03
C ASN A 82 14.87 7.91 -3.73
N PRO A 83 14.40 9.17 -3.76
CA PRO A 83 14.39 10.04 -2.58
C PRO A 83 13.58 9.48 -1.40
N ILE A 84 12.61 8.60 -1.63
CA ILE A 84 11.92 7.88 -0.56
C ILE A 84 12.92 7.07 0.26
N PHE A 85 13.78 6.28 -0.38
CA PHE A 85 14.77 5.46 0.33
C PHE A 85 15.84 6.30 1.05
N GLN A 86 16.22 7.45 0.48
CA GLN A 86 17.09 8.38 1.18
C GLN A 86 16.44 8.93 2.45
N CYS A 87 15.18 9.34 2.36
CA CYS A 87 14.39 9.81 3.51
C CYS A 87 14.25 8.72 4.57
N LEU A 88 13.80 7.52 4.18
CA LEU A 88 13.62 6.41 5.12
C LEU A 88 14.92 6.00 5.79
N SER A 89 16.05 5.96 5.06
CA SER A 89 17.38 5.68 5.61
C SER A 89 17.80 6.74 6.64
N GLU A 90 17.50 8.02 6.42
CA GLU A 90 17.86 9.10 7.35
C GLU A 90 16.98 9.12 8.61
N GLN A 91 15.70 8.80 8.48
CA GLN A 91 14.73 8.95 9.57
C GLN A 91 14.49 7.65 10.35
N TYR A 92 14.61 6.49 9.70
CA TYR A 92 14.14 5.21 10.26
C TYR A 92 15.20 4.10 10.27
N LEU A 93 16.49 4.36 9.92
CA LEU A 93 17.51 3.33 9.81
C LEU A 93 17.68 2.44 11.07
N ASN A 94 17.50 3.02 12.25
CA ASN A 94 17.67 2.32 13.53
C ASN A 94 16.34 2.13 14.27
N VAL A 95 15.24 2.11 13.55
CA VAL A 95 13.89 1.94 14.10
C VAL A 95 13.41 0.53 13.79
N ASP A 96 12.86 -0.16 14.79
CA ASP A 96 12.27 -1.48 14.60
C ASP A 96 11.08 -1.42 13.64
N ALA A 97 10.88 -2.48 12.85
CA ALA A 97 9.73 -2.61 11.97
C ALA A 97 8.42 -2.59 12.78
N PRO A 98 7.34 -1.97 12.27
CA PRO A 98 6.06 -2.00 12.94
C PRO A 98 5.44 -3.41 12.87
N LYS A 99 4.54 -3.71 13.79
CA LYS A 99 3.60 -4.78 13.59
C LYS A 99 2.53 -4.30 12.63
N LEU A 100 2.55 -4.83 11.40
CA LEU A 100 1.59 -4.48 10.36
C LEU A 100 0.24 -5.17 10.59
N ASN A 101 -0.85 -4.47 10.27
CA ASN A 101 -2.19 -5.05 10.19
C ASN A 101 -2.39 -5.63 8.80
N VAL A 102 -2.37 -6.95 8.70
CA VAL A 102 -2.54 -7.67 7.43
C VAL A 102 -3.98 -8.18 7.33
N CYS A 103 -4.66 -7.82 6.27
CA CYS A 103 -5.97 -8.33 5.90
C CYS A 103 -5.83 -9.28 4.71
N PHE A 104 -6.19 -10.52 4.90
CA PHE A 104 -6.39 -11.47 3.82
C PHE A 104 -7.84 -11.41 3.41
N PHE A 105 -8.11 -11.38 2.12
CA PHE A 105 -9.50 -11.37 1.62
C PHE A 105 -9.63 -12.13 0.31
N ASP A 106 -10.84 -12.54 0.03
CA ASP A 106 -11.25 -13.24 -1.17
C ASP A 106 -12.67 -12.82 -1.51
N ILE A 107 -12.98 -12.67 -2.81
CA ILE A 107 -14.30 -12.30 -3.30
C ILE A 107 -14.92 -13.42 -4.12
N GLU A 108 -16.24 -13.51 -4.04
CA GLU A 108 -17.04 -14.41 -4.88
C GLU A 108 -17.99 -13.57 -5.74
N THR A 109 -18.04 -13.88 -7.03
CA THR A 109 -18.97 -13.24 -7.96
C THR A 109 -20.04 -14.22 -8.43
N ASP A 110 -21.13 -13.68 -8.94
CA ASP A 110 -22.15 -14.49 -9.58
C ASP A 110 -21.64 -15.03 -10.94
N PHE A 111 -22.30 -16.08 -11.44
CA PHE A 111 -21.96 -16.74 -12.70
C PHE A 111 -23.09 -16.58 -13.71
N ASP A 112 -22.77 -16.19 -14.93
CA ASP A 112 -23.69 -16.16 -16.04
C ASP A 112 -23.51 -17.41 -16.93
N PRO A 113 -24.57 -18.21 -17.20
CA PRO A 113 -24.44 -19.43 -17.99
C PRO A 113 -23.99 -19.23 -19.44
N GLU A 114 -24.20 -18.04 -20.02
CA GLU A 114 -23.84 -17.73 -21.40
C GLU A 114 -22.49 -17.03 -21.51
N ARG A 115 -22.16 -16.17 -20.53
CA ARG A 115 -20.94 -15.34 -20.53
C ARG A 115 -19.83 -15.87 -19.61
N GLY A 116 -20.13 -16.72 -18.64
CA GLY A 116 -19.18 -17.20 -17.66
C GLY A 116 -19.04 -16.29 -16.45
N PHE A 117 -17.87 -16.30 -15.81
CA PHE A 117 -17.51 -15.37 -14.74
C PHE A 117 -17.17 -13.97 -15.29
N ALA A 118 -17.48 -12.95 -14.52
CA ALA A 118 -17.08 -11.59 -14.83
C ALA A 118 -15.55 -11.45 -14.78
N ASP A 119 -15.03 -10.54 -15.61
CA ASP A 119 -13.62 -10.13 -15.61
C ASP A 119 -13.52 -8.72 -15.03
N PRO A 120 -12.43 -8.35 -14.30
CA PRO A 120 -12.27 -7.00 -13.76
C PRO A 120 -12.40 -5.89 -14.80
N SER A 121 -12.07 -6.16 -16.08
CA SER A 121 -12.24 -5.21 -17.18
C SER A 121 -13.67 -5.11 -17.71
N ASP A 122 -14.53 -6.09 -17.40
CA ASP A 122 -15.96 -6.14 -17.75
C ASP A 122 -16.78 -6.74 -16.58
N PRO A 123 -16.98 -5.99 -15.49
CA PRO A 123 -17.61 -6.48 -14.25
C PRO A 123 -19.15 -6.50 -14.38
N PHE A 124 -19.66 -7.38 -15.22
CA PHE A 124 -21.10 -7.49 -15.53
C PHE A 124 -21.91 -8.28 -14.48
N MET A 125 -21.26 -8.94 -13.54
CA MET A 125 -21.89 -9.68 -12.45
C MET A 125 -21.58 -9.06 -11.10
N PRO A 126 -22.52 -9.08 -10.14
CA PRO A 126 -22.27 -8.54 -8.80
C PRO A 126 -21.30 -9.41 -8.01
N ILE A 127 -20.61 -8.79 -7.08
CA ILE A 127 -19.93 -9.49 -6.00
C ILE A 127 -21.00 -10.04 -5.05
N THR A 128 -20.98 -11.33 -4.79
CA THR A 128 -21.99 -12.03 -3.97
C THR A 128 -21.53 -12.30 -2.56
N ALA A 129 -20.21 -12.44 -2.34
CA ALA A 129 -19.65 -12.57 -1.01
C ALA A 129 -18.21 -12.02 -0.99
N ILE A 130 -17.80 -11.54 0.19
CA ILE A 130 -16.43 -11.15 0.51
C ILE A 130 -16.09 -11.76 1.86
N THR A 131 -15.01 -12.53 1.94
CA THR A 131 -14.51 -13.06 3.19
C THR A 131 -13.17 -12.39 3.53
N VAL A 132 -13.01 -11.91 4.75
CA VAL A 132 -11.79 -11.29 5.24
C VAL A 132 -11.26 -11.99 6.49
N HIS A 133 -9.96 -12.14 6.57
CA HIS A 133 -9.26 -12.49 7.81
C HIS A 133 -8.42 -11.29 8.25
N LEU A 134 -8.82 -10.67 9.36
CA LEU A 134 -8.12 -9.57 10.01
C LEU A 134 -7.06 -10.14 10.95
N GLN A 135 -5.84 -10.32 10.46
CA GLN A 135 -4.78 -11.01 11.20
C GLN A 135 -4.50 -10.38 12.57
N TRP A 136 -4.57 -9.06 12.71
CA TRP A 136 -4.29 -8.35 13.97
C TRP A 136 -5.37 -8.53 15.04
N LEU A 137 -6.57 -8.97 14.65
CA LEU A 137 -7.70 -9.29 15.55
C LEU A 137 -7.94 -10.79 15.66
N ASP A 138 -7.23 -11.60 14.86
CA ASP A 138 -7.48 -13.03 14.69
C ASP A 138 -8.96 -13.34 14.42
N SER A 139 -9.56 -12.55 13.52
CA SER A 139 -10.99 -12.57 13.26
C SER A 139 -11.29 -12.80 11.78
N LEU A 140 -12.20 -13.70 11.52
CA LEU A 140 -12.76 -14.00 10.19
C LEU A 140 -14.13 -13.35 10.09
N VAL A 141 -14.40 -12.64 9.01
CA VAL A 141 -15.70 -11.99 8.75
C VAL A 141 -16.10 -12.25 7.31
N THR A 142 -17.35 -12.62 7.10
CA THR A 142 -17.94 -12.81 5.76
C THR A 142 -19.10 -11.83 5.56
N PHE A 143 -19.05 -11.10 4.48
CA PHE A 143 -20.12 -10.24 3.98
C PHE A 143 -20.76 -10.94 2.79
N ALA A 144 -22.08 -11.07 2.72
CA ALA A 144 -22.72 -11.78 1.62
C ALA A 144 -24.07 -11.20 1.24
N LEU A 145 -24.47 -11.43 0.00
CA LEU A 145 -25.82 -11.22 -0.49
C LEU A 145 -26.62 -12.52 -0.34
N PRO A 146 -27.95 -12.46 -0.15
CA PRO A 146 -28.79 -13.64 -0.22
C PRO A 146 -28.62 -14.36 -1.56
N PRO A 147 -28.48 -15.69 -1.56
CA PRO A 147 -28.46 -16.46 -2.81
C PRO A 147 -29.73 -16.22 -3.64
N LYS A 148 -29.59 -16.25 -4.98
CA LYS A 148 -30.75 -16.11 -5.88
C LYS A 148 -31.84 -17.09 -5.54
N GLY A 149 -33.06 -16.58 -5.38
CA GLY A 149 -34.26 -17.37 -5.08
C GLY A 149 -34.57 -17.57 -3.59
N LEU A 150 -33.68 -17.10 -2.69
CA LEU A 150 -33.97 -17.06 -1.25
C LEU A 150 -34.42 -15.67 -0.83
N THR A 151 -35.33 -15.60 0.12
CA THR A 151 -35.62 -14.35 0.84
C THR A 151 -34.51 -14.09 1.87
N MET A 152 -34.42 -12.84 2.37
CA MET A 152 -33.48 -12.48 3.43
C MET A 152 -33.69 -13.35 4.69
N GLU A 153 -34.93 -13.65 5.06
CA GLU A 153 -35.25 -14.51 6.21
C GLU A 153 -34.76 -15.93 6.01
N GLN A 154 -34.92 -16.48 4.80
CA GLN A 154 -34.42 -17.80 4.46
C GLN A 154 -32.88 -17.82 4.46
N ALA A 155 -32.25 -16.81 3.88
CA ALA A 155 -30.78 -16.71 3.89
C ALA A 155 -30.23 -16.58 5.32
N LYS A 156 -30.88 -15.83 6.21
CA LYS A 156 -30.49 -15.73 7.63
C LYS A 156 -30.58 -17.08 8.34
N GLU A 157 -31.59 -17.90 8.02
CA GLU A 157 -31.70 -19.24 8.59
C GLU A 157 -30.56 -20.17 8.14
N GLU A 158 -30.12 -20.05 6.87
CA GLU A 158 -29.01 -20.84 6.33
C GLU A 158 -27.65 -20.50 6.99
N VAL A 159 -27.42 -19.22 7.36
CA VAL A 159 -26.17 -18.78 7.95
C VAL A 159 -26.21 -18.65 9.48
N LYS A 160 -27.28 -19.05 10.15
CA LYS A 160 -27.46 -18.84 11.60
C LYS A 160 -26.40 -19.47 12.49
N ASP A 161 -25.75 -20.52 12.01
CA ASP A 161 -24.67 -21.22 12.72
C ASP A 161 -23.28 -20.62 12.43
N PHE A 162 -23.20 -19.55 11.62
CA PHE A 162 -21.98 -18.84 11.26
C PHE A 162 -21.98 -17.44 11.87
N ASP A 163 -21.50 -17.30 13.09
CA ASP A 163 -21.57 -16.07 13.90
C ASP A 163 -20.89 -14.85 13.23
N ASN A 164 -19.98 -15.09 12.28
CA ASN A 164 -19.18 -14.04 11.61
C ASN A 164 -19.70 -13.74 10.19
N THR A 165 -20.91 -14.15 9.83
CA THR A 165 -21.49 -13.92 8.50
C THR A 165 -22.59 -12.87 8.56
N TYR A 166 -22.45 -11.82 7.77
CA TYR A 166 -23.36 -10.69 7.70
C TYR A 166 -24.02 -10.62 6.33
N LEU A 167 -25.36 -10.59 6.30
CA LEU A 167 -26.14 -10.54 5.06
C LEU A 167 -26.61 -9.11 4.77
N TYR A 168 -26.51 -8.71 3.50
CA TYR A 168 -26.92 -7.40 2.98
C TYR A 168 -27.94 -7.56 1.86
N GLU A 169 -28.88 -6.62 1.76
CA GLU A 169 -29.87 -6.61 0.67
C GLU A 169 -29.29 -6.08 -0.64
N LYS A 170 -28.23 -5.24 -0.56
CA LYS A 170 -27.60 -4.58 -1.70
C LYS A 170 -26.10 -4.76 -1.66
N GLU A 171 -25.53 -4.97 -2.84
CA GLU A 171 -24.08 -5.02 -3.03
C GLU A 171 -23.38 -3.76 -2.51
N SER A 172 -23.95 -2.56 -2.78
CA SER A 172 -23.40 -1.30 -2.29
C SER A 172 -23.21 -1.25 -0.78
N ASP A 173 -24.20 -1.72 -0.04
CA ASP A 173 -24.18 -1.69 1.43
C ASP A 173 -23.19 -2.73 1.98
N MET A 174 -23.05 -3.88 1.28
CA MET A 174 -22.05 -4.90 1.55
C MET A 174 -20.63 -4.37 1.33
N LEU A 175 -20.39 -3.70 0.20
CA LEU A 175 -19.09 -3.11 -0.13
C LEU A 175 -18.72 -2.00 0.85
N GLU A 176 -19.65 -1.14 1.25
CA GLU A 176 -19.42 -0.10 2.26
C GLU A 176 -18.98 -0.72 3.59
N ALA A 177 -19.68 -1.76 4.06
CA ALA A 177 -19.32 -2.46 5.28
C ALA A 177 -17.94 -3.16 5.20
N PHE A 178 -17.62 -3.75 4.05
CA PHE A 178 -16.28 -4.31 3.79
C PHE A 178 -15.20 -3.24 3.88
N LEU A 179 -15.38 -2.12 3.18
CA LEU A 179 -14.43 -1.01 3.20
C LEU A 179 -14.21 -0.45 4.62
N ASP A 180 -15.29 -0.36 5.41
CA ASP A 180 -15.20 0.10 6.80
C ASP A 180 -14.35 -0.84 7.66
N VAL A 181 -14.50 -2.15 7.48
CA VAL A 181 -13.76 -3.15 8.27
C VAL A 181 -12.28 -3.17 7.93
N ILE A 182 -11.91 -2.96 6.67
CA ILE A 182 -10.51 -2.99 6.24
C ILE A 182 -9.77 -1.66 6.40
N GLN A 183 -10.43 -0.59 6.86
CA GLN A 183 -9.83 0.75 6.97
C GLN A 183 -8.50 0.77 7.73
N ASP A 184 -8.32 -0.08 8.74
CA ASP A 184 -7.08 -0.12 9.54
C ASP A 184 -6.08 -1.18 9.04
N ALA A 185 -6.31 -1.81 7.88
CA ALA A 185 -5.35 -2.72 7.27
C ALA A 185 -4.18 -1.95 6.66
N ASP A 186 -2.95 -2.36 6.94
CA ASP A 186 -1.72 -1.83 6.33
C ASP A 186 -1.39 -2.56 5.03
N ILE A 187 -1.79 -3.83 4.96
CA ILE A 187 -1.61 -4.69 3.80
C ILE A 187 -2.92 -5.39 3.49
N LEU A 188 -3.36 -5.28 2.25
CA LEU A 188 -4.42 -6.10 1.66
C LEU A 188 -3.77 -7.18 0.81
N THR A 189 -4.17 -8.43 0.99
CA THR A 189 -3.63 -9.56 0.22
C THR A 189 -4.66 -10.68 0.11
N GLY A 190 -4.49 -11.55 -0.87
CA GLY A 190 -5.35 -12.69 -1.14
C GLY A 190 -4.76 -13.56 -2.24
N TRP A 191 -5.43 -14.65 -2.56
CA TRP A 191 -5.03 -15.47 -3.70
C TRP A 191 -5.37 -14.75 -5.00
N ASN A 192 -4.36 -14.50 -5.86
CA ASN A 192 -4.53 -13.77 -7.14
C ASN A 192 -5.15 -12.37 -7.01
N SER A 193 -5.05 -11.75 -5.84
CA SER A 193 -5.76 -10.50 -5.53
C SER A 193 -5.36 -9.32 -6.43
N GLU A 194 -4.11 -9.24 -6.88
CA GLU A 194 -3.67 -8.21 -7.83
C GLU A 194 -4.30 -8.35 -9.22
N GLY A 195 -4.69 -9.57 -9.60
CA GLY A 195 -5.24 -9.86 -10.92
C GLY A 195 -6.76 -9.87 -10.98
N TYR A 196 -7.44 -9.97 -9.84
CA TYR A 196 -8.89 -10.14 -9.80
C TYR A 196 -9.61 -9.32 -8.73
N ASP A 197 -9.20 -9.40 -7.46
CA ASP A 197 -9.96 -8.82 -6.34
C ASP A 197 -9.71 -7.31 -6.12
N ILE A 198 -8.55 -6.78 -6.55
CA ILE A 198 -8.15 -5.38 -6.31
C ILE A 198 -8.37 -4.46 -7.52
N PRO A 199 -8.32 -4.91 -8.78
CA PRO A 199 -8.46 -4.06 -9.98
C PRO A 199 -9.74 -3.25 -10.03
#